data_f241ce3b425f816f15b2559b90b8733c
#
_entry.id   f241ce3b425f816f15b2559b90b8733c
#
_cell.length_a   1.000
_cell.length_b   1.000
_cell.length_c   1.000
_cell.angle_alpha   90.00
_cell.angle_beta   90.00
_cell.angle_gamma   90.00
#
_symmetry.space_group_name_H-M   'P 1'
#
loop_
_entity.id
_entity.type
_entity.pdbx_description
1 polymer ?
#
loop_
_entity_poly.entity_id
_entity_poly.type
_entity_poly.pdbx_seq_one_letter_code
_entity_poly.pdbx_strand_id
1 'polypeptide(L)'
;MKQYNILMIMADQMHKYALGKIAPYVKTPNLDRLAGEGTLFRNAYSNNPVCGPFRGILYSGMYSRDNGVQKNDEALSETEVCLPQELQKCGYTTSFVGKLHLGGSGNQPIPKKYWAGHEHFLGYQCYNG
;
A
#
# COMPACT_ATOMS: atom_id res chain seq x y z
N MET A 1 -25.64 -9.22 -4.31
CA MET A 1 -24.38 -10.02 -4.21
C MET A 1 -23.84 -9.92 -2.80
N LYS A 2 -23.20 -10.99 -2.26
CA LYS A 2 -22.55 -10.94 -0.95
C LYS A 2 -21.33 -10.03 -1.05
N GLN A 3 -21.27 -8.98 -0.23
CA GLN A 3 -20.13 -8.08 -0.15
C GLN A 3 -19.13 -8.64 0.88
N TYR A 4 -17.86 -8.77 0.49
CA TYR A 4 -16.79 -9.26 1.37
C TYR A 4 -16.02 -8.10 1.96
N ASN A 5 -15.55 -8.22 3.20
CA ASN A 5 -14.56 -7.31 3.74
C ASN A 5 -13.21 -7.51 3.05
N ILE A 6 -12.50 -6.42 2.83
CA ILE A 6 -11.17 -6.41 2.20
C ILE A 6 -10.15 -5.97 3.23
N LEU A 7 -9.16 -6.80 3.52
CA LEU A 7 -8.02 -6.46 4.35
C LEU A 7 -6.74 -6.53 3.50
N MET A 8 -6.10 -5.40 3.29
CA MET A 8 -4.82 -5.31 2.61
C MET A 8 -3.70 -5.10 3.65
N ILE A 9 -2.76 -6.02 3.72
CA ILE A 9 -1.59 -5.94 4.60
C ILE A 9 -0.35 -5.79 3.74
N MET A 10 0.44 -4.74 3.98
CA MET A 10 1.66 -4.48 3.24
C MET A 10 2.84 -4.36 4.21
N ALA A 11 3.82 -5.24 4.07
CA ALA A 11 5.09 -5.11 4.75
C ALA A 11 6.02 -4.17 3.96
N ASP A 12 6.61 -3.18 4.64
CA ASP A 12 7.60 -2.30 4.02
C ASP A 12 8.92 -3.06 3.79
N GLN A 13 9.51 -2.92 2.61
CA GLN A 13 10.80 -3.52 2.22
C GLN A 13 10.89 -5.05 2.37
N MET A 14 9.80 -5.78 2.39
CA MET A 14 9.83 -7.23 2.48
C MET A 14 10.42 -7.86 1.22
N HIS A 15 11.57 -8.47 1.36
CA HIS A 15 12.21 -9.22 0.28
C HIS A 15 11.47 -10.52 0.00
N LYS A 16 11.35 -10.94 -1.27
CA LYS A 16 10.58 -12.15 -1.63
C LYS A 16 11.09 -13.43 -0.94
N TYR A 17 12.39 -13.50 -0.64
CA TYR A 17 12.97 -14.63 0.10
C TYR A 17 12.80 -14.53 1.63
N ALA A 18 12.06 -13.55 2.13
CA ALA A 18 11.63 -13.49 3.53
C ALA A 18 10.32 -14.29 3.79
N LEU A 19 9.90 -15.13 2.85
CA LEU A 19 8.73 -16.00 2.96
C LEU A 19 9.15 -17.47 2.94
N GLY A 20 8.75 -18.27 3.93
CA GLY A 20 9.12 -19.68 4.08
C GLY A 20 8.73 -20.55 2.89
N LYS A 21 7.59 -20.32 2.26
CA LYS A 21 7.17 -21.01 1.01
C LYS A 21 8.11 -20.79 -0.17
N ILE A 22 8.94 -19.74 -0.13
CA ILE A 22 9.94 -19.45 -1.17
C ILE A 22 11.34 -19.81 -0.71
N ALA A 23 11.67 -19.52 0.57
CA ALA A 23 12.98 -19.78 1.18
C ALA A 23 12.81 -20.62 2.44
N PRO A 24 12.97 -21.95 2.37
CA PRO A 24 12.64 -22.87 3.48
C PRO A 24 13.43 -22.68 4.78
N TYR A 25 14.55 -21.93 4.73
CA TYR A 25 15.31 -21.55 5.93
C TYR A 25 14.67 -20.41 6.73
N VAL A 26 13.66 -19.72 6.17
CA VAL A 26 12.89 -18.67 6.84
C VAL A 26 11.63 -19.29 7.45
N LYS A 27 11.33 -18.95 8.70
CA LYS A 27 10.15 -19.46 9.40
C LYS A 27 9.03 -18.41 9.41
N THR A 28 8.04 -18.58 8.55
CA THR A 28 6.84 -17.73 8.47
C THR A 28 5.56 -18.56 8.51
N PRO A 29 5.28 -19.31 9.60
CA PRO A 29 4.23 -20.33 9.61
C PRO A 29 2.84 -19.78 9.28
N ASN A 30 2.50 -18.57 9.73
CA ASN A 30 1.20 -17.96 9.45
C ASN A 30 1.06 -17.49 8.01
N LEU A 31 2.13 -16.89 7.43
CA LEU A 31 2.14 -16.51 6.02
C LEU A 31 2.17 -17.75 5.11
N ASP A 32 2.89 -18.79 5.52
CA ASP A 32 2.96 -20.07 4.81
C ASP A 32 1.59 -20.76 4.79
N ARG A 33 0.85 -20.73 5.91
CA ARG A 33 -0.54 -21.21 5.97
C ARG A 33 -1.44 -20.40 5.05
N LEU A 34 -1.40 -19.07 5.13
CA LEU A 34 -2.20 -18.19 4.26
C LEU A 34 -1.90 -18.43 2.78
N ALA A 35 -0.62 -18.59 2.42
CA ALA A 35 -0.21 -18.91 1.05
C ALA A 35 -0.66 -20.31 0.59
N GLY A 36 -0.87 -21.24 1.52
CA GLY A 36 -1.39 -22.58 1.24
C GLY A 36 -2.92 -22.63 1.09
N GLU A 37 -3.63 -21.74 1.76
CA GLU A 37 -5.10 -21.60 1.71
C GLU A 37 -5.57 -20.67 0.59
N GLY A 38 -4.67 -19.82 0.06
CA GLY A 38 -4.96 -18.82 -0.95
C GLY A 38 -4.11 -18.96 -2.22
N THR A 39 -3.84 -17.83 -2.87
CA THR A 39 -3.01 -17.77 -4.08
C THR A 39 -1.69 -17.07 -3.79
N LEU A 40 -0.56 -17.75 -4.03
CA LEU A 40 0.78 -17.20 -3.92
C LEU A 40 1.31 -16.76 -5.30
N PHE A 41 1.45 -15.46 -5.51
CA PHE A 41 2.08 -14.90 -6.69
C PHE A 41 3.60 -14.88 -6.53
N ARG A 42 4.30 -15.83 -7.16
CA ARG A 42 5.77 -15.98 -7.05
C ARG A 42 6.53 -14.96 -7.90
N ASN A 43 5.91 -14.43 -8.94
CA ASN A 43 6.48 -13.51 -9.92
C ASN A 43 5.63 -12.23 -10.01
N ALA A 44 5.49 -11.52 -8.89
CA ALA A 44 4.90 -10.19 -8.86
C ALA A 44 6.02 -9.14 -8.99
N TYR A 45 5.82 -8.16 -9.86
CA TYR A 45 6.82 -7.11 -10.15
C TYR A 45 6.23 -5.74 -9.85
N SER A 46 7.03 -4.89 -9.23
CA SER A 46 6.75 -3.47 -9.15
C SER A 46 7.41 -2.75 -10.32
N ASN A 47 6.67 -1.88 -10.99
CA ASN A 47 7.20 -1.03 -12.06
C ASN A 47 8.00 0.18 -11.54
N ASN A 48 7.94 0.46 -10.24
CA ASN A 48 8.85 1.37 -9.54
C ASN A 48 9.02 0.88 -8.08
N PRO A 49 10.11 0.10 -7.77
CA PRO A 49 10.26 -0.58 -6.48
C PRO A 49 10.85 0.35 -5.38
N VAL A 50 10.31 1.56 -5.26
CA VAL A 50 10.66 2.54 -4.22
C VAL A 50 9.39 2.83 -3.40
N CYS A 51 9.53 3.12 -2.11
CA CYS A 51 8.39 3.20 -1.17
C CYS A 51 7.26 4.13 -1.63
N GLY A 52 7.55 5.41 -1.87
CA GLY A 52 6.57 6.40 -2.31
C GLY A 52 5.98 6.07 -3.69
N PRO A 53 6.79 5.88 -4.73
CA PRO A 53 6.33 5.51 -6.06
C PRO A 53 5.46 4.26 -6.10
N PHE A 54 5.86 3.18 -5.44
CA PHE A 54 5.06 1.96 -5.37
C PHE A 54 3.68 2.22 -4.74
N ARG A 55 3.64 3.00 -3.64
CA ARG A 55 2.39 3.36 -2.97
C ARG A 55 1.51 4.24 -3.86
N GLY A 56 2.10 5.20 -4.56
CA GLY A 56 1.41 6.00 -5.57
C GLY A 56 0.74 5.14 -6.64
N ILE A 57 1.47 4.17 -7.19
CA ILE A 57 0.95 3.20 -8.18
C ILE A 57 -0.19 2.36 -7.58
N LEU A 58 0.00 1.84 -6.37
CA LEU A 58 -0.97 0.98 -5.69
C LEU A 58 -2.31 1.70 -5.44
N TYR A 59 -2.25 2.97 -5.03
CA TYR A 59 -3.46 3.74 -4.73
C TYR A 59 -4.14 4.32 -5.97
N SER A 60 -3.37 4.85 -6.94
CA SER A 60 -3.93 5.47 -8.13
C SER A 60 -4.22 4.50 -9.28
N GLY A 61 -3.58 3.32 -9.29
CA GLY A 61 -3.62 2.40 -10.43
C GLY A 61 -2.83 2.88 -11.66
N MET A 62 -2.11 4.00 -11.54
CA MET A 62 -1.34 4.60 -12.64
C MET A 62 0.17 4.39 -12.46
N TYR A 63 0.93 4.40 -13.56
CA TYR A 63 2.39 4.40 -13.49
C TYR A 63 2.91 5.65 -12.75
N SER A 64 4.05 5.53 -12.06
CA SER A 64 4.62 6.62 -11.28
C SER A 64 4.93 7.89 -12.09
N ARG A 65 5.25 7.75 -13.38
CA ARG A 65 5.42 8.89 -14.30
C ARG A 65 4.11 9.67 -14.53
N ASP A 66 2.97 8.95 -14.47
CA ASP A 66 1.66 9.52 -14.83
C ASP A 66 0.95 10.07 -13.58
N ASN A 67 1.16 9.47 -12.40
CA ASN A 67 0.63 9.96 -11.12
C ASN A 67 1.54 10.99 -10.42
N GLY A 68 2.73 11.28 -10.98
CA GLY A 68 3.65 12.29 -10.49
C GLY A 68 4.54 11.87 -9.32
N VAL A 69 4.36 10.66 -8.73
CA VAL A 69 5.19 10.17 -7.62
C VAL A 69 6.30 9.28 -8.18
N GLN A 70 7.44 9.88 -8.56
CA GLN A 70 8.56 9.17 -9.20
C GLN A 70 9.69 8.82 -8.23
N LYS A 71 9.77 9.50 -7.09
CA LYS A 71 10.74 9.27 -6.01
C LYS A 71 10.07 9.44 -4.65
N ASN A 72 10.79 9.08 -3.59
CA ASN A 72 10.33 9.34 -2.22
C ASN A 72 10.17 10.84 -1.98
N ASP A 73 9.32 11.18 -1.02
CA ASP A 73 9.02 12.55 -0.59
C ASP A 73 8.28 13.41 -1.63
N GLU A 74 7.84 12.82 -2.72
CA GLU A 74 6.84 13.44 -3.60
C GLU A 74 5.43 13.14 -3.11
N ALA A 75 4.55 14.15 -3.17
CA ALA A 75 3.15 13.99 -2.80
C ALA A 75 2.33 13.50 -3.99
N LEU A 76 1.43 12.56 -3.74
CA LEU A 76 0.37 12.26 -4.69
C LEU A 76 -0.58 13.45 -4.77
N SER A 77 -1.00 13.83 -5.98
CA SER A 77 -1.95 14.92 -6.15
C SER A 77 -3.24 14.67 -5.34
N GLU A 78 -3.72 15.69 -4.65
CA GLU A 78 -4.99 15.62 -3.91
C GLU A 78 -6.22 15.47 -4.81
N THR A 79 -6.06 15.74 -6.11
CA THR A 79 -7.11 15.54 -7.14
C THR A 79 -7.08 14.14 -7.73
N GLU A 80 -6.07 13.32 -7.39
CA GLU A 80 -5.95 11.97 -7.90
C GLU A 80 -6.99 11.06 -7.27
N VAL A 81 -7.71 10.32 -8.11
CA VAL A 81 -8.70 9.34 -7.65
C VAL A 81 -7.98 8.06 -7.20
N CYS A 82 -8.17 7.71 -5.95
CA CYS A 82 -7.50 6.57 -5.33
C CYS A 82 -8.47 5.40 -5.07
N LEU A 83 -7.91 4.20 -4.95
CA LEU A 83 -8.67 2.96 -4.67
C LEU A 83 -9.69 3.09 -3.51
N PRO A 84 -9.38 3.75 -2.36
CA PRO A 84 -10.37 3.91 -1.30
C PRO A 84 -11.63 4.65 -1.76
N GLN A 85 -11.50 5.68 -2.57
CA GLN A 85 -12.64 6.45 -3.10
C GLN A 85 -13.51 5.59 -4.04
N GLU A 86 -12.90 4.74 -4.86
CA GLU A 86 -13.64 3.80 -5.71
C GLU A 86 -14.38 2.74 -4.89
N LEU A 87 -13.76 2.23 -3.81
CA LEU A 87 -14.41 1.31 -2.90
C LEU A 87 -15.59 1.95 -2.17
N GLN A 88 -15.48 3.22 -1.77
CA GLN A 88 -16.58 3.96 -1.14
C GLN A 88 -17.80 4.09 -2.07
N LYS A 89 -17.58 4.31 -3.38
CA LYS A 89 -18.67 4.30 -4.38
C LYS A 89 -19.40 2.94 -4.43
N CYS A 90 -18.72 1.87 -4.03
CA CYS A 90 -19.28 0.53 -3.90
C CYS A 90 -19.88 0.24 -2.51
N GLY A 91 -19.97 1.24 -1.62
CA GLY A 91 -20.56 1.10 -0.29
C GLY A 91 -19.61 0.57 0.79
N TYR A 92 -18.29 0.60 0.56
CA TYR A 92 -17.30 0.28 1.60
C TYR A 92 -16.98 1.49 2.47
N THR A 93 -16.81 1.27 3.76
CA THR A 93 -16.09 2.18 4.65
C THR A 93 -14.60 1.85 4.58
N THR A 94 -13.77 2.87 4.43
CA THR A 94 -12.33 2.70 4.21
C THR A 94 -11.51 3.22 5.37
N SER A 95 -10.55 2.41 5.82
CA SER A 95 -9.67 2.74 6.95
C SER A 95 -8.22 2.43 6.58
N PHE A 96 -7.30 3.24 7.11
CA PHE A 96 -5.86 3.06 6.93
C PHE A 96 -5.13 3.11 8.27
N VAL A 97 -4.16 2.22 8.45
CA VAL A 97 -3.24 2.23 9.59
C VAL A 97 -1.81 2.00 9.10
N GLY A 98 -0.88 2.89 9.45
CA GLY A 98 0.53 2.71 9.19
C GLY A 98 1.20 3.78 8.28
N LYS A 99 2.22 3.35 7.51
CA LYS A 99 3.00 4.23 6.63
C LYS A 99 2.27 4.47 5.30
N LEU A 100 1.95 5.73 5.01
CA LEU A 100 1.35 6.12 3.72
C LEU A 100 2.40 6.59 2.70
N HIS A 101 3.28 7.50 3.09
CA HIS A 101 4.39 8.03 2.26
C HIS A 101 3.95 8.68 0.94
N LEU A 102 2.80 9.35 0.92
CA LEU A 102 2.23 10.03 -0.26
C LEU A 102 1.84 11.49 -0.01
N GLY A 103 2.22 12.06 1.13
CA GLY A 103 1.91 13.45 1.50
C GLY A 103 3.11 14.40 1.42
N GLY A 104 4.15 14.07 0.65
CA GLY A 104 5.37 14.87 0.51
C GLY A 104 6.43 14.52 1.55
N SER A 105 7.34 15.45 1.84
CA SER A 105 8.47 15.28 2.77
C SER A 105 8.08 15.53 4.22
N GLY A 106 8.85 14.97 5.14
CA GLY A 106 8.78 15.22 6.58
C GLY A 106 7.96 14.21 7.37
N ASN A 107 8.03 14.33 8.72
CA ASN A 107 7.40 13.42 9.67
C ASN A 107 6.18 14.05 10.39
N GLN A 108 5.65 15.15 9.84
CA GLN A 108 4.47 15.80 10.39
C GLN A 108 3.21 14.96 10.17
N PRO A 109 2.15 15.15 10.99
CA PRO A 109 0.86 14.54 10.73
C PRO A 109 0.40 14.83 9.30
N ILE A 110 -0.06 13.79 8.61
CA ILE A 110 -0.49 13.91 7.22
C ILE A 110 -1.82 14.66 7.17
N PRO A 111 -1.91 15.83 6.50
CA PRO A 111 -3.18 16.52 6.31
C PRO A 111 -4.20 15.63 5.59
N LYS A 112 -5.48 15.78 5.94
CA LYS A 112 -6.58 14.93 5.41
C LYS A 112 -6.61 14.85 3.87
N LYS A 113 -6.26 15.93 3.19
CA LYS A 113 -6.18 15.99 1.74
C LYS A 113 -5.20 14.98 1.10
N TYR A 114 -4.23 14.50 1.88
CA TYR A 114 -3.24 13.49 1.46
C TYR A 114 -3.50 12.08 2.01
N TRP A 115 -4.69 11.80 2.56
CA TRP A 115 -5.05 10.48 3.08
C TRP A 115 -5.37 9.45 1.98
N ALA A 116 -5.07 9.77 0.72
CA ALA A 116 -5.39 8.93 -0.44
C ALA A 116 -6.87 8.49 -0.47
N GLY A 117 -7.77 9.38 -0.01
CA GLY A 117 -9.20 9.16 0.00
C GLY A 117 -9.77 8.32 1.15
N HIS A 118 -8.96 7.87 2.11
CA HIS A 118 -9.47 7.11 3.26
C HIS A 118 -10.38 7.95 4.17
N GLU A 119 -11.46 7.34 4.67
CA GLU A 119 -12.38 7.98 5.63
C GLU A 119 -11.80 8.01 7.04
N HIS A 120 -11.16 6.91 7.45
CA HIS A 120 -10.49 6.77 8.73
C HIS A 120 -8.99 6.58 8.52
N PHE A 121 -8.18 7.34 9.25
CA PHE A 121 -6.75 7.36 9.03
C PHE A 121 -5.96 7.48 10.34
N LEU A 122 -5.10 6.51 10.57
CA LEU A 122 -4.09 6.50 11.61
C LEU A 122 -2.75 6.18 10.98
N GLY A 123 -2.07 7.19 10.45
CA GLY A 123 -0.88 6.95 9.65
C GLY A 123 0.16 8.05 9.72
N TYR A 124 1.31 7.76 9.12
CA TYR A 124 2.47 8.64 9.05
C TYR A 124 3.10 8.59 7.64
N GLN A 125 3.91 9.61 7.31
CA GLN A 125 4.60 9.69 6.03
C GLN A 125 5.70 8.66 5.92
N CYS A 126 6.79 8.89 6.60
CA CYS A 126 7.93 8.00 6.69
C CYS A 126 8.52 8.13 8.10
N TYR A 127 8.78 7.03 8.74
CA TYR A 127 9.52 7.03 10.01
C TYR A 127 11.01 6.86 9.66
N ASN A 128 11.75 7.95 9.77
CA ASN A 128 13.21 7.93 9.81
C ASN A 128 13.59 8.07 11.28
N GLY A 129 13.73 6.90 11.95
CA GLY A 129 14.23 6.82 13.32
C GLY A 129 15.69 7.17 13.41
#